data_aecb646cd48e0bf03b4269b589e814af
#
_entry.id   aecb646cd48e0bf03b4269b589e814af
#
_cell.length_a   1.000
_cell.length_b   1.000
_cell.length_c   1.000
_cell.angle_alpha   90.00
_cell.angle_beta   90.00
_cell.angle_gamma   90.00
#
_symmetry.space_group_name_H-M   'P 1'
#
loop_
_entity.id
_entity.type
_entity.pdbx_description
1 polymer ?
#
loop_
_entity_poly.entity_id
_entity_poly.type
_entity_poly.pdbx_seq_one_letter_code
_entity_poly.pdbx_strand_id
1 'polypeptide(L)'
;MSERRDDIGFGNITLIQDTEQFCYGVDAVLLADFAAKFVLNASSDCKNVADLGTNNGVVALILSALTDAENIVGVEVQKAAYELACRNVKENSLETRVGMVNCDVLEISEKFNAGSFDLVVCNPPYSAKGTSRLNDGDALTIARHETTAELKDFVSAAAYLLNDKGSLCMVHRPSRLADLICSCREHLIEPRQIQFVSPKIDKKPNIMLLACKKNGGRELKFSDPLAVYNAKGEYTDEIHRIYRRKD
;
A
#
# COMPACT_ATOMS: atom_id res chain seq x y z
N MET A 1 13.56 7.89 -21.52
CA MET A 1 12.53 7.71 -20.48
C MET A 1 11.18 7.72 -21.17
N SER A 2 10.51 6.57 -21.20
CA SER A 2 9.16 6.46 -21.78
C SER A 2 8.15 6.71 -20.67
N GLU A 3 7.78 7.98 -20.46
CA GLU A 3 6.76 8.34 -19.47
C GLU A 3 5.36 8.25 -20.08
N ARG A 4 4.42 7.73 -19.29
CA ARG A 4 3.00 7.69 -19.59
C ARG A 4 2.23 8.42 -18.50
N ARG A 5 1.16 9.12 -18.90
CA ARG A 5 0.21 9.75 -17.98
C ARG A 5 -1.08 8.95 -17.98
N ASP A 6 -1.51 8.53 -16.82
CA ASP A 6 -2.73 7.76 -16.64
C ASP A 6 -3.69 8.50 -15.71
N ASP A 7 -4.95 8.60 -16.11
CA ASP A 7 -6.02 8.92 -15.19
C ASP A 7 -6.31 7.68 -14.34
N ILE A 8 -6.13 7.79 -13.03
CA ILE A 8 -6.32 6.67 -12.12
C ILE A 8 -7.76 6.54 -11.59
N GLY A 9 -8.68 7.41 -12.05
CA GLY A 9 -10.11 7.33 -11.74
C GLY A 9 -10.53 7.88 -10.36
N PHE A 10 -9.62 8.51 -9.62
CA PHE A 10 -9.90 9.08 -8.30
C PHE A 10 -9.77 10.60 -8.36
N GLY A 11 -10.90 11.33 -8.38
CA GLY A 11 -10.91 12.78 -8.20
C GLY A 11 -10.06 13.58 -9.21
N ASN A 12 -9.97 13.16 -10.47
CA ASN A 12 -9.13 13.74 -11.52
C ASN A 12 -7.61 13.62 -11.28
N ILE A 13 -7.18 12.65 -10.47
CA ILE A 13 -5.76 12.43 -10.22
C ILE A 13 -5.12 11.80 -11.45
N THR A 14 -4.08 12.47 -11.97
CA THR A 14 -3.21 11.97 -13.03
C THR A 14 -1.92 11.41 -12.44
N LEU A 15 -1.52 10.23 -12.88
CA LEU A 15 -0.29 9.58 -12.46
C LEU A 15 0.70 9.50 -13.63
N ILE A 16 1.88 10.08 -13.43
CA ILE A 16 3.01 9.89 -14.34
C ILE A 16 3.69 8.58 -13.95
N GLN A 17 3.89 7.70 -14.92
CA GLN A 17 4.59 6.44 -14.77
C GLN A 17 5.75 6.34 -15.75
N ASP A 18 6.87 5.82 -15.28
CA ASP A 18 7.97 5.42 -16.16
C ASP A 18 7.73 3.96 -16.58
N THR A 19 7.48 3.73 -17.87
CA THR A 19 7.17 2.38 -18.39
C THR A 19 8.39 1.45 -18.40
N GLU A 20 9.59 1.97 -18.18
CA GLU A 20 10.82 1.18 -17.98
C GLU A 20 11.00 0.76 -16.52
N GLN A 21 10.21 1.34 -15.60
CA GLN A 21 10.18 1.02 -14.19
C GLN A 21 8.91 0.26 -13.79
N PHE A 22 8.73 0.04 -12.49
CA PHE A 22 7.53 -0.63 -11.98
C PHE A 22 6.31 0.28 -12.12
N CYS A 23 5.36 -0.11 -12.98
CA CYS A 23 4.02 0.47 -13.03
C CYS A 23 3.15 -0.09 -11.90
N TYR A 24 2.26 0.75 -11.34
CA TYR A 24 1.36 0.28 -10.28
C TYR A 24 0.40 -0.79 -10.81
N GLY A 25 0.08 -1.74 -9.94
CA GLY A 25 -0.90 -2.79 -10.19
C GLY A 25 -2.21 -2.58 -9.45
N VAL A 26 -3.14 -3.49 -9.66
CA VAL A 26 -4.44 -3.51 -8.97
C VAL A 26 -4.29 -3.57 -7.44
N ASP A 27 -3.23 -4.18 -6.94
CA ASP A 27 -2.89 -4.30 -5.52
C ASP A 27 -2.78 -2.94 -4.81
N ALA A 28 -2.16 -1.94 -5.44
CA ALA A 28 -2.06 -0.60 -4.88
C ALA A 28 -3.44 0.08 -4.71
N VAL A 29 -4.31 -0.07 -5.71
CA VAL A 29 -5.68 0.48 -5.68
C VAL A 29 -6.53 -0.23 -4.63
N LEU A 30 -6.43 -1.57 -4.56
CA LEU A 30 -7.14 -2.37 -3.57
C LEU A 30 -6.69 -2.05 -2.14
N LEU A 31 -5.38 -1.84 -1.93
CA LEU A 31 -4.83 -1.44 -0.64
C LEU A 31 -5.41 -0.09 -0.19
N ALA A 32 -5.39 0.91 -1.06
CA ALA A 32 -5.88 2.25 -0.74
C ALA A 32 -7.38 2.25 -0.40
N ASP A 33 -8.20 1.57 -1.21
CA ASP A 33 -9.65 1.44 -0.96
C ASP A 33 -9.93 0.69 0.34
N PHE A 34 -9.25 -0.43 0.58
CA PHE A 34 -9.39 -1.24 1.80
C PHE A 34 -8.99 -0.45 3.05
N ALA A 35 -7.88 0.28 3.01
CA ALA A 35 -7.40 1.09 4.11
C ALA A 35 -8.35 2.24 4.41
N ALA A 36 -8.83 2.97 3.39
CA ALA A 36 -9.81 4.04 3.55
C ALA A 36 -11.10 3.52 4.19
N LYS A 37 -11.67 2.42 3.69
CA LYS A 37 -12.86 1.78 4.27
C LYS A 37 -12.65 1.35 5.73
N PHE A 38 -11.47 0.81 6.05
CA PHE A 38 -11.16 0.35 7.39
C PHE A 38 -11.14 1.49 8.41
N VAL A 39 -10.50 2.63 8.10
CA VAL A 39 -10.45 3.78 9.02
C VAL A 39 -11.77 4.52 9.09
N LEU A 40 -12.50 4.66 7.99
CA LEU A 40 -13.84 5.28 7.97
C LEU A 40 -14.85 4.48 8.82
N ASN A 41 -14.85 3.15 8.70
CA ASN A 41 -15.73 2.28 9.48
C ASN A 41 -15.39 2.27 10.98
N ALA A 42 -14.14 2.59 11.33
CA ALA A 42 -13.71 2.69 12.72
C ALA A 42 -14.15 4.01 13.40
N SER A 43 -14.79 4.93 12.67
CA SER A 43 -15.13 6.29 13.13
C SER A 43 -13.91 7.01 13.74
N SER A 44 -12.72 6.69 13.27
CA SER A 44 -11.46 7.29 13.75
C SER A 44 -11.17 8.55 12.97
N ASP A 45 -10.82 9.62 13.68
CA ASP A 45 -10.29 10.84 13.08
C ASP A 45 -8.87 10.53 12.57
N CYS A 46 -8.76 10.14 11.30
CA CYS A 46 -7.51 9.75 10.66
C CYS A 46 -6.92 10.97 9.95
N LYS A 47 -6.01 11.69 10.60
CA LYS A 47 -5.41 12.91 10.08
C LYS A 47 -4.04 12.71 9.46
N ASN A 48 -3.23 11.83 10.02
CA ASN A 48 -1.86 11.61 9.62
C ASN A 48 -1.69 10.19 9.05
N VAL A 49 -1.28 10.10 7.80
CA VAL A 49 -1.12 8.84 7.06
C VAL A 49 0.31 8.71 6.57
N ALA A 50 0.92 7.53 6.73
CA ALA A 50 2.20 7.18 6.11
C ALA A 50 2.01 6.04 5.11
N ASP A 51 2.64 6.16 3.93
CA ASP A 51 2.72 5.11 2.89
C ASP A 51 4.18 4.65 2.78
N LEU A 52 4.49 3.48 3.32
CA LEU A 52 5.85 2.93 3.36
C LEU A 52 6.16 2.15 2.09
N GLY A 53 7.23 2.53 1.39
CA GLY A 53 7.56 2.02 0.07
C GLY A 53 6.59 2.56 -0.99
N THR A 54 6.36 3.86 -0.97
CA THR A 54 5.32 4.52 -1.78
C THR A 54 5.55 4.43 -3.29
N ASN A 55 6.77 4.08 -3.72
CA ASN A 55 7.19 4.06 -5.12
C ASN A 55 6.87 5.40 -5.81
N ASN A 56 6.05 5.41 -6.84
CA ASN A 56 5.61 6.60 -7.57
C ASN A 56 4.50 7.42 -6.87
N GLY A 57 4.16 7.10 -5.63
CA GLY A 57 3.19 7.83 -4.81
C GLY A 57 1.73 7.44 -5.01
N VAL A 58 1.43 6.40 -5.79
CA VAL A 58 0.04 6.08 -6.20
C VAL A 58 -0.90 5.84 -5.03
N VAL A 59 -0.48 5.10 -3.98
CA VAL A 59 -1.33 4.80 -2.81
C VAL A 59 -1.60 6.07 -2.02
N ALA A 60 -0.56 6.89 -1.77
CA ALA A 60 -0.70 8.18 -1.09
C ALA A 60 -1.66 9.12 -1.82
N LEU A 61 -1.58 9.20 -3.16
CA LEU A 61 -2.47 10.00 -3.99
C LEU A 61 -3.91 9.51 -3.94
N ILE A 62 -4.15 8.19 -4.06
CA ILE A 62 -5.50 7.62 -3.94
C ILE A 62 -6.09 7.90 -2.56
N LEU A 63 -5.30 7.72 -1.49
CA LEU A 63 -5.75 8.02 -0.11
C LEU A 63 -6.11 9.50 0.06
N SER A 64 -5.43 10.42 -0.62
CA SER A 64 -5.81 11.84 -0.58
C SER A 64 -7.19 12.10 -1.17
N ALA A 65 -7.66 11.28 -2.11
CA ALA A 65 -9.01 11.38 -2.67
C ALA A 65 -10.07 10.59 -1.88
N LEU A 66 -9.65 9.56 -1.11
CA LEU A 66 -10.56 8.67 -0.40
C LEU A 66 -10.79 9.04 1.06
N THR A 67 -9.93 9.87 1.65
CA THR A 67 -9.95 10.21 3.07
C THR A 67 -9.86 11.72 3.28
N ASP A 68 -10.26 12.17 4.47
CA ASP A 68 -10.10 13.55 4.94
C ASP A 68 -8.76 13.77 5.68
N ALA A 69 -7.77 12.88 5.45
CA ALA A 69 -6.46 13.01 6.06
C ALA A 69 -5.83 14.37 5.73
N GLU A 70 -5.36 15.07 6.76
CA GLU A 70 -4.78 16.40 6.62
C GLU A 70 -3.33 16.33 6.12
N ASN A 71 -2.62 15.25 6.48
CA ASN A 71 -1.22 15.05 6.19
C ASN A 71 -0.96 13.60 5.76
N ILE A 72 -0.51 13.41 4.53
CA ILE A 72 -0.16 12.11 3.96
C ILE A 72 1.31 12.15 3.55
N VAL A 73 2.11 11.19 4.02
CA VAL A 73 3.55 11.13 3.72
C VAL A 73 3.89 9.81 3.06
N GLY A 74 4.41 9.88 1.83
CA GLY A 74 5.02 8.74 1.15
C GLY A 74 6.52 8.64 1.48
N VAL A 75 6.97 7.45 1.88
CA VAL A 75 8.37 7.14 2.18
C VAL A 75 8.92 6.20 1.12
N GLU A 76 10.03 6.59 0.47
CA GLU A 76 10.65 5.80 -0.61
C GLU A 76 12.18 5.89 -0.53
N VAL A 77 12.85 4.74 -0.55
CA VAL A 77 14.31 4.67 -0.48
C VAL A 77 14.96 4.92 -1.84
N GLN A 78 14.32 4.49 -2.93
CA GLN A 78 14.86 4.65 -4.28
C GLN A 78 14.68 6.09 -4.75
N LYS A 79 15.80 6.78 -4.97
CA LYS A 79 15.79 8.20 -5.33
C LYS A 79 14.98 8.50 -6.59
N ALA A 80 15.08 7.68 -7.63
CA ALA A 80 14.33 7.90 -8.88
C ALA A 80 12.80 7.77 -8.69
N ALA A 81 12.35 6.79 -7.92
CA ALA A 81 10.94 6.60 -7.58
C ALA A 81 10.42 7.75 -6.69
N TYR A 82 11.20 8.15 -5.69
CA TYR A 82 10.92 9.32 -4.86
C TYR A 82 10.76 10.61 -5.68
N GLU A 83 11.69 10.88 -6.62
CA GLU A 83 11.61 12.06 -7.50
C GLU A 83 10.36 12.02 -8.39
N LEU A 84 10.00 10.84 -8.90
CA LEU A 84 8.77 10.63 -9.66
C LEU A 84 7.53 10.86 -8.78
N ALA A 85 7.52 10.36 -7.55
CA ALA A 85 6.43 10.59 -6.60
C ALA A 85 6.25 12.08 -6.27
N CYS A 86 7.34 12.83 -6.07
CA CYS A 86 7.28 14.28 -5.88
C CYS A 86 6.66 15.00 -7.09
N ARG A 87 7.00 14.57 -8.31
CA ARG A 87 6.40 15.10 -9.54
C ARG A 87 4.91 14.80 -9.63
N ASN A 88 4.50 13.59 -9.24
CA ASN A 88 3.10 13.19 -9.20
C ASN A 88 2.28 14.01 -8.20
N VAL A 89 2.83 14.31 -7.03
CA VAL A 89 2.20 15.21 -6.06
C VAL A 89 1.99 16.60 -6.65
N LYS A 90 3.02 17.15 -7.28
CA LYS A 90 2.98 18.48 -7.92
C LYS A 90 2.02 18.54 -9.11
N GLU A 91 2.00 17.51 -9.97
CA GLU A 91 1.08 17.43 -11.13
C GLU A 91 -0.38 17.54 -10.70
N ASN A 92 -0.70 17.06 -9.49
CA ASN A 92 -2.05 17.07 -8.94
C ASN A 92 -2.31 18.24 -7.96
N SER A 93 -1.36 19.16 -7.77
CA SER A 93 -1.46 20.31 -6.85
C SER A 93 -1.79 19.89 -5.41
N LEU A 94 -1.17 18.80 -4.94
CA LEU A 94 -1.42 18.21 -3.62
C LEU A 94 -0.30 18.50 -2.60
N GLU A 95 0.65 19.37 -2.90
CA GLU A 95 1.85 19.64 -2.10
C GLU A 95 1.55 20.13 -0.67
N THR A 96 0.37 20.71 -0.46
CA THR A 96 -0.07 21.17 0.87
C THR A 96 -0.56 20.04 1.76
N ARG A 97 -0.83 18.86 1.20
CA ARG A 97 -1.48 17.74 1.87
C ARG A 97 -0.71 16.43 1.75
N VAL A 98 0.04 16.26 0.66
CA VAL A 98 0.81 15.04 0.38
C VAL A 98 2.28 15.40 0.25
N GLY A 99 3.11 14.87 1.14
CA GLY A 99 4.56 15.03 1.12
C GLY A 99 5.27 13.72 0.77
N MET A 100 6.50 13.83 0.25
CA MET A 100 7.35 12.67 -0.03
C MET A 100 8.67 12.80 0.74
N VAL A 101 9.17 11.69 1.26
CA VAL A 101 10.44 11.63 2.01
C VAL A 101 11.31 10.53 1.43
N ASN A 102 12.53 10.86 1.00
CA ASN A 102 13.51 9.87 0.58
C ASN A 102 14.22 9.31 1.82
N CYS A 103 13.84 8.11 2.23
CA CYS A 103 14.34 7.46 3.45
C CYS A 103 14.20 5.94 3.33
N ASP A 104 15.16 5.20 3.89
CA ASP A 104 15.00 3.76 4.15
C ASP A 104 14.07 3.55 5.37
N VAL A 105 13.17 2.58 5.29
CA VAL A 105 12.30 2.21 6.42
C VAL A 105 13.09 1.76 7.65
N LEU A 106 14.32 1.29 7.47
CA LEU A 106 15.25 0.96 8.55
C LEU A 106 15.73 2.19 9.33
N GLU A 107 15.68 3.37 8.72
CA GLU A 107 16.11 4.66 9.29
C GLU A 107 14.91 5.56 9.63
N ILE A 108 13.72 5.01 9.70
CA ILE A 108 12.47 5.78 9.83
C ILE A 108 12.44 6.68 11.08
N SER A 109 13.10 6.26 12.16
CA SER A 109 13.20 7.00 13.42
C SER A 109 14.06 8.27 13.33
N GLU A 110 14.87 8.41 12.28
CA GLU A 110 15.66 9.63 12.04
C GLU A 110 14.83 10.75 11.40
N LYS A 111 13.70 10.39 10.78
CA LYS A 111 12.85 11.31 10.02
C LYS A 111 11.54 11.65 10.74
N PHE A 112 11.05 10.75 11.59
CA PHE A 112 9.74 10.88 12.20
C PHE A 112 9.78 10.58 13.69
N ASN A 113 8.89 11.21 14.45
CA ASN A 113 8.67 10.89 15.85
C ASN A 113 7.83 9.63 15.99
N ALA A 114 8.08 8.86 17.06
CA ALA A 114 7.24 7.72 17.39
C ALA A 114 5.80 8.14 17.65
N GLY A 115 4.84 7.33 17.17
CA GLY A 115 3.42 7.55 17.45
C GLY A 115 2.81 8.76 16.75
N SER A 116 3.36 9.21 15.63
CA SER A 116 2.92 10.42 14.91
C SER A 116 1.88 10.17 13.82
N PHE A 117 1.51 8.91 13.55
CA PHE A 117 0.57 8.56 12.48
C PHE A 117 -0.63 7.75 12.99
N ASP A 118 -1.78 8.00 12.40
CA ASP A 118 -3.06 7.31 12.67
C ASP A 118 -3.21 6.07 11.79
N LEU A 119 -2.68 6.14 10.57
CA LEU A 119 -2.71 5.08 9.59
C LEU A 119 -1.31 4.93 8.95
N VAL A 120 -0.84 3.71 8.87
CA VAL A 120 0.28 3.32 8.02
C VAL A 120 -0.24 2.35 6.97
N VAL A 121 0.06 2.59 5.70
CA VAL A 121 -0.18 1.65 4.61
C VAL A 121 1.14 1.15 4.04
N CYS A 122 1.15 -0.07 3.52
CA CYS A 122 2.35 -0.65 2.93
C CYS A 122 2.02 -1.69 1.87
N ASN A 123 2.66 -1.55 0.72
CA ASN A 123 2.74 -2.58 -0.33
C ASN A 123 4.20 -3.04 -0.48
N PRO A 124 4.72 -3.83 0.46
CA PRO A 124 6.13 -4.18 0.50
C PRO A 124 6.50 -5.11 -0.66
N PRO A 125 7.79 -5.19 -1.04
CA PRO A 125 8.25 -6.12 -2.06
C PRO A 125 7.95 -7.57 -1.66
N TYR A 126 7.39 -8.36 -2.57
CA TYR A 126 6.91 -9.73 -2.29
C TYR A 126 8.01 -10.80 -2.24
N SER A 127 9.23 -10.52 -2.66
CA SER A 127 10.34 -11.49 -2.70
C SER A 127 11.16 -11.44 -1.41
N ALA A 128 11.29 -12.60 -0.75
CA ALA A 128 12.33 -12.79 0.26
C ALA A 128 13.71 -12.89 -0.45
N LYS A 129 14.78 -12.39 0.19
CA LYS A 129 16.15 -12.57 -0.31
C LYS A 129 16.41 -14.05 -0.62
N GLY A 130 16.84 -14.36 -1.83
CA GLY A 130 17.31 -15.69 -2.21
C GLY A 130 16.28 -16.65 -2.82
N THR A 131 15.01 -16.27 -3.03
CA THR A 131 13.97 -17.16 -3.60
C THR A 131 13.53 -16.81 -5.02
N SER A 132 14.07 -15.78 -5.64
CA SER A 132 13.79 -15.49 -7.04
C SER A 132 14.54 -16.49 -7.93
N ARG A 133 13.83 -17.50 -8.46
CA ARG A 133 14.25 -18.12 -9.71
C ARG A 133 14.30 -17.01 -10.75
N LEU A 134 15.51 -16.67 -11.18
CA LEU A 134 15.76 -15.81 -12.33
C LEU A 134 15.06 -16.48 -13.54
N ASN A 135 13.89 -16.01 -13.90
CA ASN A 135 13.43 -16.19 -15.26
C ASN A 135 14.14 -15.07 -16.06
N ASP A 136 15.05 -15.47 -16.94
CA ASP A 136 15.76 -14.61 -17.86
C ASP A 136 14.74 -13.79 -18.67
N GLY A 137 14.57 -12.51 -18.33
CA GLY A 137 13.68 -11.57 -19.04
C GLY A 137 13.21 -10.36 -18.25
N ASP A 138 13.21 -10.42 -16.92
CA ASP A 138 12.67 -9.33 -16.09
C ASP A 138 13.75 -8.37 -15.57
N ALA A 139 14.12 -7.39 -16.40
CA ALA A 139 14.86 -6.20 -15.93
C ALA A 139 14.10 -5.47 -14.77
N LEU A 140 12.79 -5.66 -14.68
CA LEU A 140 11.89 -5.21 -13.61
C LEU A 140 12.17 -5.89 -12.25
N THR A 141 12.83 -7.04 -12.23
CA THR A 141 13.19 -7.75 -11.00
C THR A 141 14.43 -7.12 -10.36
N ILE A 142 15.30 -6.46 -11.14
CA ILE A 142 16.56 -5.88 -10.66
C ILE A 142 16.31 -4.64 -9.79
N ALA A 143 15.34 -3.80 -10.13
CA ALA A 143 14.98 -2.61 -9.34
C ALA A 143 14.44 -2.95 -7.93
N ARG A 144 13.95 -4.18 -7.71
CA ARG A 144 13.50 -4.68 -6.40
C ARG A 144 14.63 -5.16 -5.50
N HIS A 145 15.87 -5.29 -6.01
CA HIS A 145 17.02 -5.80 -5.25
C HIS A 145 17.79 -4.71 -4.48
N GLU A 146 17.47 -3.45 -4.66
CA GLU A 146 18.17 -2.36 -3.95
C GLU A 146 17.67 -2.12 -2.53
N THR A 147 16.49 -2.62 -2.17
CA THR A 147 16.00 -2.52 -0.79
C THR A 147 16.52 -3.69 0.05
N THR A 148 17.24 -3.38 1.12
CA THR A 148 17.71 -4.39 2.10
C THR A 148 16.61 -4.78 3.09
N ALA A 149 15.55 -3.99 3.20
CA ALA A 149 14.45 -4.18 4.13
C ALA A 149 13.58 -5.39 3.78
N GLU A 150 13.23 -6.17 4.79
CA GLU A 150 12.36 -7.33 4.75
C GLU A 150 10.96 -6.99 5.29
N LEU A 151 9.99 -7.89 5.13
CA LEU A 151 8.62 -7.72 5.65
C LEU A 151 8.57 -7.27 7.11
N LYS A 152 9.39 -7.89 7.96
CA LYS A 152 9.48 -7.55 9.40
C LYS A 152 9.92 -6.12 9.66
N ASP A 153 10.78 -5.56 8.79
CA ASP A 153 11.31 -4.22 8.94
C ASP A 153 10.23 -3.17 8.63
N PHE A 154 9.39 -3.44 7.62
CA PHE A 154 8.20 -2.62 7.34
C PHE A 154 7.19 -2.65 8.48
N VAL A 155 6.97 -3.82 9.10
CA VAL A 155 6.09 -3.95 10.27
C VAL A 155 6.68 -3.21 11.48
N SER A 156 7.98 -3.32 11.71
CA SER A 156 8.69 -2.59 12.77
C SER A 156 8.60 -1.08 12.58
N ALA A 157 8.85 -0.57 11.36
CA ALA A 157 8.71 0.83 11.02
C ALA A 157 7.27 1.33 11.24
N ALA A 158 6.28 0.55 10.81
CA ALA A 158 4.87 0.86 11.04
C ALA A 158 4.53 0.90 12.53
N ALA A 159 5.05 -0.05 13.33
CA ALA A 159 4.86 -0.06 14.77
C ALA A 159 5.44 1.18 15.47
N TYR A 160 6.60 1.64 15.00
CA TYR A 160 7.22 2.87 15.50
C TYR A 160 6.37 4.10 15.18
N LEU A 161 5.92 4.22 13.93
CA LEU A 161 5.18 5.39 13.44
C LEU A 161 3.78 5.51 14.02
N LEU A 162 3.08 4.39 14.23
CA LEU A 162 1.69 4.38 14.68
C LEU A 162 1.54 4.90 16.10
N ASN A 163 0.56 5.77 16.31
CA ASN A 163 0.05 6.14 17.62
C ASN A 163 -0.69 4.95 18.29
N ASP A 164 -1.13 5.13 19.54
CA ASP A 164 -1.96 4.12 20.21
C ASP A 164 -3.30 3.98 19.46
N LYS A 165 -3.72 2.73 19.23
CA LYS A 165 -4.90 2.38 18.41
C LYS A 165 -4.80 2.80 16.93
N GLY A 166 -3.66 3.27 16.46
CA GLY A 166 -3.39 3.51 15.05
C GLY A 166 -3.52 2.22 14.22
N SER A 167 -3.72 2.36 12.93
CA SER A 167 -4.02 1.25 12.01
C SER A 167 -2.85 0.98 11.07
N LEU A 168 -2.52 -0.31 10.86
CA LEU A 168 -1.66 -0.76 9.77
C LEU A 168 -2.50 -1.49 8.73
N CYS A 169 -2.44 -1.06 7.47
CA CYS A 169 -3.05 -1.80 6.35
C CYS A 169 -1.96 -2.22 5.36
N MET A 170 -1.95 -3.50 5.01
CA MET A 170 -0.96 -4.07 4.10
C MET A 170 -1.60 -4.92 3.02
N VAL A 171 -0.99 -4.92 1.85
CA VAL A 171 -1.26 -5.90 0.81
C VAL A 171 -0.08 -6.85 0.69
N HIS A 172 -0.36 -8.15 0.58
CA HIS A 172 0.69 -9.16 0.40
C HIS A 172 0.15 -10.44 -0.26
N ARG A 173 1.03 -11.40 -0.53
CA ARG A 173 0.63 -12.73 -0.99
C ARG A 173 0.07 -13.57 0.17
N PRO A 174 -1.01 -14.36 -0.03
CA PRO A 174 -1.59 -15.23 1.02
C PRO A 174 -0.58 -16.22 1.64
N SER A 175 0.42 -16.65 0.87
CA SER A 175 1.48 -17.55 1.37
C SER A 175 2.33 -16.99 2.50
N ARG A 176 2.30 -15.65 2.69
CA ARG A 176 3.05 -14.97 3.76
C ARG A 176 2.17 -14.55 4.94
N LEU A 177 0.92 -15.04 4.99
CA LEU A 177 -0.03 -14.68 6.05
C LEU A 177 0.50 -15.01 7.45
N ALA A 178 1.05 -16.21 7.63
CA ALA A 178 1.57 -16.63 8.94
C ALA A 178 2.73 -15.73 9.41
N ASP A 179 3.69 -15.45 8.51
CA ASP A 179 4.84 -14.59 8.81
C ASP A 179 4.38 -13.18 9.17
N LEU A 180 3.40 -12.65 8.41
CA LEU A 180 2.86 -11.31 8.63
C LEU A 180 2.13 -11.20 9.97
N ILE A 181 1.29 -12.18 10.32
CA ILE A 181 0.61 -12.23 11.63
C ILE A 181 1.61 -12.31 12.78
N CYS A 182 2.62 -13.18 12.67
CA CYS A 182 3.66 -13.31 13.71
C CYS A 182 4.39 -11.98 13.89
N SER A 183 4.88 -11.39 12.80
CA SER A 183 5.59 -10.11 12.85
C SER A 183 4.73 -8.98 13.43
N CYS A 184 3.46 -8.88 13.04
CA CYS A 184 2.55 -7.88 13.60
C CYS A 184 2.40 -8.04 15.12
N ARG A 185 2.17 -9.27 15.60
CA ARG A 185 1.99 -9.54 17.03
C ARG A 185 3.25 -9.31 17.87
N GLU A 186 4.43 -9.61 17.34
CA GLU A 186 5.71 -9.28 17.98
C GLU A 186 5.86 -7.79 18.25
N HIS A 187 5.20 -6.94 17.44
CA HIS A 187 5.22 -5.49 17.54
C HIS A 187 3.94 -4.90 18.16
N LEU A 188 3.11 -5.71 18.84
CA LEU A 188 1.84 -5.30 19.46
C LEU A 188 0.83 -4.74 18.46
N ILE A 189 0.90 -5.16 17.22
CA ILE A 189 -0.06 -4.83 16.15
C ILE A 189 -0.98 -6.04 15.95
N GLU A 190 -2.23 -5.95 16.39
CA GLU A 190 -3.16 -7.08 16.33
C GLU A 190 -3.96 -7.07 15.02
N PRO A 191 -3.96 -8.19 14.24
CA PRO A 191 -4.78 -8.35 13.06
C PRO A 191 -6.29 -8.21 13.38
N ARG A 192 -7.00 -7.42 12.56
CA ARG A 192 -8.41 -7.08 12.81
C ARG A 192 -9.33 -7.43 11.64
N GLN A 193 -8.84 -7.34 10.43
CA GLN A 193 -9.62 -7.64 9.23
C GLN A 193 -8.72 -8.19 8.14
N ILE A 194 -9.20 -9.21 7.45
CA ILE A 194 -8.52 -9.82 6.30
C ILE A 194 -9.50 -9.94 5.14
N GLN A 195 -9.02 -9.67 3.94
CA GLN A 195 -9.73 -9.91 2.68
C GLN A 195 -8.82 -10.63 1.70
N PHE A 196 -9.32 -11.72 1.14
CA PHE A 196 -8.63 -12.44 0.08
C PHE A 196 -9.12 -12.00 -1.29
N VAL A 197 -8.18 -11.81 -2.22
CA VAL A 197 -8.48 -11.39 -3.59
C VAL A 197 -7.95 -12.43 -4.55
N SER A 198 -8.81 -12.86 -5.46
CA SER A 198 -8.50 -13.84 -6.51
C SER A 198 -8.48 -13.16 -7.88
N PRO A 199 -7.66 -13.62 -8.84
CA PRO A 199 -7.71 -13.08 -10.19
C PRO A 199 -9.07 -13.34 -10.87
N LYS A 200 -9.70 -14.49 -10.58
CA LYS A 200 -11.08 -14.87 -10.99
C LYS A 200 -11.74 -15.64 -9.86
N ILE A 201 -13.08 -15.72 -9.89
CA ILE A 201 -13.88 -16.36 -8.83
C ILE A 201 -13.55 -17.84 -8.62
N ASP A 202 -13.12 -18.54 -9.67
CA ASP A 202 -12.75 -19.96 -9.67
C ASP A 202 -11.27 -20.21 -9.37
N LYS A 203 -10.48 -19.15 -9.14
CA LYS A 203 -9.04 -19.22 -8.87
C LYS A 203 -8.72 -19.02 -7.40
N LYS A 204 -7.61 -19.63 -6.98
CA LYS A 204 -7.09 -19.40 -5.63
C LYS A 204 -6.68 -17.92 -5.45
N PRO A 205 -6.87 -17.35 -4.25
CA PRO A 205 -6.39 -16.02 -3.94
C PRO A 205 -4.88 -15.91 -4.18
N ASN A 206 -4.48 -14.81 -4.81
CA ASN A 206 -3.09 -14.46 -5.04
C ASN A 206 -2.69 -13.14 -4.37
N ILE A 207 -3.68 -12.39 -3.87
CA ILE A 207 -3.53 -11.17 -3.08
C ILE A 207 -4.29 -11.34 -1.77
N MET A 208 -3.78 -10.74 -0.72
CA MET A 208 -4.37 -10.65 0.60
C MET A 208 -4.22 -9.21 1.10
N LEU A 209 -5.30 -8.65 1.58
CA LEU A 209 -5.34 -7.36 2.28
C LEU A 209 -5.51 -7.64 3.76
N LEU A 210 -4.69 -7.03 4.60
CA LEU A 210 -4.71 -7.22 6.05
C LEU A 210 -4.75 -5.85 6.73
N ALA A 211 -5.73 -5.63 7.60
CA ALA A 211 -5.79 -4.47 8.48
C ALA A 211 -5.57 -4.91 9.93
N CYS A 212 -4.72 -4.16 10.62
CA CYS A 212 -4.32 -4.41 11.99
C CYS A 212 -4.48 -3.14 12.83
N LYS A 213 -4.53 -3.28 14.15
CA LYS A 213 -4.57 -2.18 15.11
C LYS A 213 -3.43 -2.31 16.12
N LYS A 214 -2.67 -1.24 16.34
CA LYS A 214 -1.68 -1.16 17.41
C LYS A 214 -2.39 -1.23 18.77
N ASN A 215 -1.92 -2.11 19.65
CA ASN A 215 -2.55 -2.41 20.93
C ASN A 215 -4.05 -2.77 20.81
N GLY A 216 -4.45 -3.38 19.68
CA GLY A 216 -5.82 -3.79 19.41
C GLY A 216 -6.27 -4.99 20.24
N GLY A 217 -7.58 -5.17 20.40
CA GLY A 217 -8.16 -6.40 20.95
C GLY A 217 -8.07 -7.55 19.94
N ARG A 218 -8.10 -8.79 20.44
CA ARG A 218 -8.01 -10.03 19.65
C ARG A 218 -9.38 -10.35 19.02
N GLU A 219 -9.56 -9.98 17.76
CA GLU A 219 -10.73 -10.35 16.96
C GLU A 219 -10.41 -10.13 15.49
N LEU A 220 -10.19 -11.19 14.73
CA LEU A 220 -9.94 -11.15 13.30
C LEU A 220 -11.26 -11.39 12.55
N LYS A 221 -11.69 -10.41 11.75
CA LYS A 221 -12.84 -10.50 10.85
C LYS A 221 -12.41 -10.85 9.44
N PHE A 222 -13.20 -11.65 8.76
CA PHE A 222 -13.01 -11.98 7.35
C PHE A 222 -14.02 -11.17 6.53
N SER A 223 -13.51 -10.40 5.57
CA SER A 223 -14.34 -9.78 4.55
C SER A 223 -14.69 -10.78 3.46
N ASP A 224 -15.77 -10.52 2.73
CA ASP A 224 -16.12 -11.32 1.57
C ASP A 224 -14.97 -11.36 0.57
N PRO A 225 -14.68 -12.53 -0.03
CA PRO A 225 -13.63 -12.65 -1.04
C PRO A 225 -13.93 -11.77 -2.25
N LEU A 226 -12.89 -11.15 -2.81
CA LEU A 226 -12.97 -10.33 -4.00
C LEU A 226 -12.40 -11.07 -5.22
N ALA A 227 -13.08 -11.01 -6.36
CA ALA A 227 -12.54 -11.45 -7.64
C ALA A 227 -12.25 -10.23 -8.53
N VAL A 228 -11.04 -10.17 -9.12
CA VAL A 228 -10.66 -9.06 -9.99
C VAL A 228 -11.39 -9.12 -11.33
N TYR A 229 -11.42 -10.32 -11.96
CA TYR A 229 -12.02 -10.51 -13.26
C TYR A 229 -13.19 -11.48 -13.20
N ASN A 230 -14.20 -11.22 -14.02
CA ASN A 230 -15.30 -12.14 -14.28
C ASN A 230 -14.87 -13.31 -15.20
N ALA A 231 -15.80 -14.19 -15.55
CA ALA A 231 -15.53 -15.34 -16.44
C ALA A 231 -15.06 -14.90 -17.85
N LYS A 232 -15.49 -13.73 -18.33
CA LYS A 232 -15.12 -13.16 -19.63
C LYS A 232 -13.72 -12.51 -19.63
N GLY A 233 -13.13 -12.28 -18.47
CA GLY A 233 -11.83 -11.59 -18.32
C GLY A 233 -11.96 -10.06 -18.20
N GLU A 234 -13.16 -9.55 -17.98
CA GLU A 234 -13.45 -8.15 -17.68
C GLU A 234 -13.40 -7.91 -16.18
N TYR A 235 -13.18 -6.68 -15.72
CA TYR A 235 -13.31 -6.35 -14.31
C TYR A 235 -14.71 -6.68 -13.78
N THR A 236 -14.78 -7.14 -12.54
CA THR A 236 -16.06 -7.32 -11.84
C THR A 236 -16.67 -5.96 -11.47
N ASP A 237 -17.98 -5.92 -11.24
CA ASP A 237 -18.69 -4.71 -10.79
C ASP A 237 -18.09 -4.13 -9.51
N GLU A 238 -17.58 -4.99 -8.62
CA GLU A 238 -16.90 -4.56 -7.40
C GLU A 238 -15.59 -3.82 -7.72
N ILE A 239 -14.81 -4.31 -8.67
CA ILE A 239 -13.59 -3.64 -9.10
C ILE A 239 -13.92 -2.32 -9.79
N HIS A 240 -14.95 -2.26 -10.65
CA HIS A 240 -15.42 -0.99 -11.24
C HIS A 240 -15.81 0.02 -10.14
N ARG A 241 -16.53 -0.40 -9.09
CA ARG A 241 -16.88 0.46 -7.94
C ARG A 241 -15.65 0.94 -7.18
N ILE A 242 -14.65 0.07 -6.96
CA ILE A 242 -13.38 0.43 -6.30
C ILE A 242 -12.63 1.48 -7.12
N TYR A 243 -12.52 1.29 -8.43
CA TYR A 243 -11.88 2.26 -9.33
C TYR A 243 -12.73 3.51 -9.58
N ARG A 244 -13.97 3.58 -9.04
CA ARG A 244 -14.92 4.68 -9.26
C ARG A 244 -15.12 5.03 -10.75
N ARG A 245 -14.93 4.05 -11.63
CA ARG A 245 -15.24 4.20 -13.05
C ARG A 245 -16.76 4.23 -13.19
N LYS A 246 -17.26 5.32 -13.75
CA LYS A 246 -18.66 5.39 -14.19
C LYS A 246 -18.78 4.51 -15.42
N ASP A 247 -19.77 3.60 -15.42
CA ASP A 247 -20.20 2.86 -16.60
C ASP A 247 -20.68 3.84 -17.70
#